data_dd36a9a48b26e431e299eba02884a90d
#
_entry.id   dd36a9a48b26e431e299eba02884a90d
#
_cell.length_a   1.000
_cell.length_b   1.000
_cell.length_c   1.000
_cell.angle_alpha   90.00
_cell.angle_beta   90.00
_cell.angle_gamma   90.00
#
_symmetry.space_group_name_H-M   'P 1'
#
loop_
_entity.id
_entity.type
_entity.pdbx_description
1 polymer ?
#
loop_
_entity_poly.entity_id
_entity_poly.type
_entity_poly.pdbx_seq_one_letter_code
_entity_poly.pdbx_strand_id
1 'polypeptide(L)'
;MAARLAVRRAVAADIERLAQVHVRCWQETYRGMLSDAFLAAVDPADRLRLWQHLLDRADPAEAWVACDGGTVVGFAGSRRLPAPGSPEGHPPPASGDLELWGLYLLASHQGLGLGGLLLDAAIGSRAASLWVAAANSRAIGFYRRFGFAPDGAEDVLAEWEDLPEIRMVRPAQGRPRST
;
A
#
# COMPACT_ATOMS: atom_id res chain seq x y z
N MET A 1 -4.55 24.21 16.93
CA MET A 1 -5.24 22.94 17.24
C MET A 1 -4.28 21.80 16.91
N ALA A 2 -4.01 20.89 17.85
CA ALA A 2 -3.17 19.72 17.54
C ALA A 2 -3.83 18.87 16.47
N ALA A 3 -3.06 18.45 15.46
CA ALA A 3 -3.50 17.56 14.41
C ALA A 3 -4.06 16.26 15.06
N ARG A 4 -5.31 15.92 14.77
CA ARG A 4 -5.95 14.70 15.31
C ARG A 4 -5.72 13.57 14.33
N LEU A 5 -4.50 13.03 14.34
CA LEU A 5 -4.09 11.93 13.48
C LEU A 5 -4.73 10.61 13.97
N ALA A 6 -5.35 9.88 13.08
CA ALA A 6 -5.98 8.61 13.38
C ALA A 6 -5.91 7.65 12.19
N VAL A 7 -5.96 6.34 12.48
CA VAL A 7 -6.14 5.28 11.47
C VAL A 7 -7.41 4.52 11.80
N ARG A 8 -8.22 4.23 10.79
CA ARG A 8 -9.45 3.45 10.90
C ARG A 8 -9.72 2.65 9.61
N ARG A 9 -10.66 1.73 9.66
CA ARG A 9 -11.13 1.04 8.44
C ARG A 9 -11.73 2.06 7.46
N ALA A 10 -11.48 1.82 6.18
CA ALA A 10 -12.15 2.54 5.10
C ALA A 10 -13.63 2.17 5.06
N VAL A 11 -14.47 3.14 4.73
CA VAL A 11 -15.92 2.96 4.54
C VAL A 11 -16.36 3.56 3.21
N ALA A 12 -17.55 3.20 2.74
CA ALA A 12 -18.06 3.69 1.44
C ALA A 12 -18.05 5.24 1.31
N ALA A 13 -18.28 5.96 2.41
CA ALA A 13 -18.23 7.43 2.42
C ALA A 13 -16.82 8.01 2.15
N ASP A 14 -15.77 7.20 2.22
CA ASP A 14 -14.39 7.63 1.94
C ASP A 14 -14.03 7.56 0.45
N ILE A 15 -14.81 6.85 -0.37
CA ILE A 15 -14.45 6.46 -1.74
C ILE A 15 -13.99 7.63 -2.59
N GLU A 16 -14.76 8.72 -2.63
CA GLU A 16 -14.41 9.89 -3.44
C GLU A 16 -13.08 10.51 -2.97
N ARG A 17 -12.91 10.64 -1.67
CA ARG A 17 -11.67 11.20 -1.11
C ARG A 17 -10.49 10.27 -1.29
N LEU A 18 -10.69 8.95 -1.16
CA LEU A 18 -9.67 7.93 -1.42
C LEU A 18 -9.18 7.99 -2.87
N ALA A 19 -10.09 8.14 -3.85
CA ALA A 19 -9.71 8.27 -5.24
C ALA A 19 -8.79 9.50 -5.47
N GLN A 20 -9.15 10.66 -4.91
CA GLN A 20 -8.34 11.88 -5.00
C GLN A 20 -6.96 11.72 -4.33
N VAL A 21 -6.94 11.17 -3.11
CA VAL A 21 -5.70 10.93 -2.37
C VAL A 21 -4.82 9.93 -3.10
N HIS A 22 -5.40 8.88 -3.69
CA HIS A 22 -4.67 7.86 -4.44
C HIS A 22 -3.95 8.48 -5.65
N VAL A 23 -4.65 9.25 -6.48
CA VAL A 23 -4.04 9.96 -7.62
C VAL A 23 -2.90 10.85 -7.16
N ARG A 24 -3.14 11.68 -6.14
CA ARG A 24 -2.14 12.61 -5.65
C ARG A 24 -0.92 11.91 -5.06
N CYS A 25 -1.11 10.87 -4.26
CA CYS A 25 -0.01 10.07 -3.72
C CYS A 25 0.82 9.43 -4.84
N TRP A 26 0.18 8.98 -5.92
CA TRP A 26 0.87 8.45 -7.08
C TRP A 26 1.75 9.49 -7.76
N GLN A 27 1.18 10.66 -8.04
CA GLN A 27 1.92 11.78 -8.64
C GLN A 27 3.09 12.23 -7.76
N GLU A 28 2.93 12.23 -6.44
CA GLU A 28 4.00 12.59 -5.50
C GLU A 28 5.07 11.49 -5.39
N THR A 29 4.67 10.21 -5.42
CA THR A 29 5.57 9.06 -5.20
C THR A 29 6.42 8.76 -6.43
N TYR A 30 5.79 8.76 -7.63
CA TYR A 30 6.43 8.29 -8.85
C TYR A 30 7.04 9.42 -9.70
N ARG A 31 7.01 10.65 -9.21
CA ARG A 31 7.70 11.77 -9.86
C ARG A 31 9.19 11.46 -10.02
N GLY A 32 9.69 11.53 -11.27
CA GLY A 32 11.06 11.18 -11.62
C GLY A 32 11.33 9.68 -11.79
N MET A 33 10.32 8.82 -11.57
CA MET A 33 10.37 7.39 -11.89
C MET A 33 9.52 7.07 -13.13
N LEU A 34 8.41 7.77 -13.30
CA LEU A 34 7.51 7.72 -14.46
C LEU A 34 7.49 9.09 -15.13
N SER A 35 7.14 9.13 -16.42
CA SER A 35 7.05 10.39 -17.16
C SER A 35 5.94 11.30 -16.60
N ASP A 36 6.12 12.61 -16.75
CA ASP A 36 5.09 13.58 -16.36
C ASP A 36 3.79 13.36 -17.15
N ALA A 37 3.90 12.92 -18.42
CA ALA A 37 2.75 12.59 -19.26
C ALA A 37 1.96 11.41 -18.70
N PHE A 38 2.65 10.34 -18.28
CA PHE A 38 2.02 9.19 -17.64
C PHE A 38 1.30 9.60 -16.35
N LEU A 39 1.98 10.34 -15.49
CA LEU A 39 1.39 10.79 -14.20
C LEU A 39 0.20 11.74 -14.38
N ALA A 40 0.22 12.57 -15.43
CA ALA A 40 -0.90 13.45 -15.77
C ALA A 40 -2.11 12.69 -16.35
N ALA A 41 -1.86 11.54 -16.98
CA ALA A 41 -2.91 10.69 -17.56
C ALA A 41 -3.63 9.80 -16.54
N VAL A 42 -3.17 9.74 -15.28
CA VAL A 42 -3.84 8.96 -14.23
C VAL A 42 -5.23 9.51 -13.97
N ASP A 43 -6.25 8.78 -14.43
CA ASP A 43 -7.64 9.21 -14.33
C ASP A 43 -8.20 8.99 -12.92
N PRO A 44 -8.67 10.05 -12.23
CA PRO A 44 -9.38 9.92 -10.96
C PRO A 44 -10.62 9.00 -11.04
N ALA A 45 -11.29 8.91 -12.20
CA ALA A 45 -12.45 8.05 -12.38
C ALA A 45 -12.07 6.56 -12.31
N ASP A 46 -10.88 6.16 -12.79
CA ASP A 46 -10.39 4.79 -12.64
C ASP A 46 -10.15 4.45 -11.16
N ARG A 47 -9.60 5.39 -10.41
CA ARG A 47 -9.40 5.22 -8.97
C ARG A 47 -10.71 5.17 -8.20
N LEU A 48 -11.70 5.94 -8.63
CA LEU A 48 -13.05 5.88 -8.05
C LEU A 48 -13.66 4.49 -8.25
N ARG A 49 -13.63 3.96 -9.49
CA ARG A 49 -14.12 2.60 -9.81
C ARG A 49 -13.38 1.53 -9.02
N LEU A 50 -12.06 1.64 -8.89
CA LEU A 50 -11.26 0.72 -8.10
C LEU A 50 -11.72 0.69 -6.64
N TRP A 51 -11.87 1.85 -6.00
CA TRP A 51 -12.28 1.93 -4.61
C TRP A 51 -13.72 1.48 -4.38
N GLN A 52 -14.64 1.77 -5.30
CA GLN A 52 -15.98 1.21 -5.30
C GLN A 52 -15.92 -0.31 -5.31
N HIS A 53 -15.19 -0.90 -6.27
CA HIS A 53 -15.06 -2.35 -6.36
C HIS A 53 -14.43 -2.97 -5.09
N LEU A 54 -13.41 -2.35 -4.51
CA LEU A 54 -12.73 -2.88 -3.31
C LEU A 54 -13.61 -2.85 -2.05
N LEU A 55 -14.48 -1.84 -1.90
CA LEU A 55 -15.30 -1.66 -0.69
C LEU A 55 -16.72 -2.24 -0.80
N ASP A 56 -17.23 -2.48 -2.03
CA ASP A 56 -18.57 -3.05 -2.26
C ASP A 56 -18.59 -4.60 -2.27
N ARG A 57 -17.44 -5.27 -2.16
CA ARG A 57 -17.37 -6.73 -2.17
C ARG A 57 -17.98 -7.33 -0.90
N ALA A 58 -18.57 -8.54 -1.02
CA ALA A 58 -19.05 -9.33 0.13
C ALA A 58 -17.93 -9.72 1.11
N ASP A 59 -16.69 -9.81 0.61
CA ASP A 59 -15.45 -9.89 1.39
C ASP A 59 -14.59 -8.68 1.01
N PRO A 60 -14.82 -7.52 1.65
CA PRO A 60 -14.11 -6.31 1.32
C PRO A 60 -12.62 -6.49 1.60
N ALA A 61 -11.80 -6.08 0.62
CA ALA A 61 -10.36 -5.99 0.82
C ALA A 61 -10.09 -5.25 2.14
N GLU A 62 -9.15 -5.75 2.94
CA GLU A 62 -8.77 -5.06 4.18
C GLU A 62 -8.13 -3.72 3.81
N ALA A 63 -8.92 -2.66 3.83
CA ALA A 63 -8.51 -1.31 3.51
C ALA A 63 -8.64 -0.40 4.74
N TRP A 64 -7.61 0.40 4.96
CA TRP A 64 -7.48 1.30 6.09
C TRP A 64 -7.14 2.70 5.61
N VAL A 65 -7.63 3.71 6.30
CA VAL A 65 -7.37 5.12 6.01
C VAL A 65 -6.66 5.80 7.16
N ALA A 66 -5.71 6.66 6.82
CA ALA A 66 -5.15 7.63 7.73
C ALA A 66 -5.90 8.95 7.58
N CYS A 67 -6.26 9.56 8.70
CA CYS A 67 -7.02 10.80 8.74
C CYS A 67 -6.28 11.87 9.56
N ASP A 68 -6.44 13.12 9.15
CA ASP A 68 -6.13 14.31 9.94
C ASP A 68 -7.40 15.15 10.11
N GLY A 69 -7.85 15.34 11.37
CA GLY A 69 -9.10 16.04 11.66
C GLY A 69 -10.34 15.45 10.99
N GLY A 70 -10.33 14.12 10.69
CA GLY A 70 -11.41 13.44 9.98
C GLY A 70 -11.24 13.39 8.45
N THR A 71 -10.31 14.16 7.87
CA THR A 71 -10.03 14.15 6.43
C THR A 71 -9.04 13.04 6.09
N VAL A 72 -9.35 12.20 5.10
CA VAL A 72 -8.45 11.15 4.62
C VAL A 72 -7.22 11.77 3.95
N VAL A 73 -6.02 11.35 4.41
CA VAL A 73 -4.71 11.83 3.94
C VAL A 73 -3.79 10.70 3.47
N GLY A 74 -4.24 9.46 3.57
CA GLY A 74 -3.51 8.29 3.12
C GLY A 74 -4.31 7.01 3.33
N PHE A 75 -3.78 5.90 2.85
CA PHE A 75 -4.41 4.59 2.97
C PHE A 75 -3.39 3.47 2.95
N ALA A 76 -3.81 2.29 3.41
CA ALA A 76 -3.15 1.02 3.18
C ALA A 76 -4.18 -0.07 2.89
N GLY A 77 -3.79 -1.06 2.10
CA GLY A 77 -4.63 -2.20 1.83
C GLY A 77 -3.84 -3.50 1.76
N SER A 78 -4.45 -4.57 2.26
CA SER A 78 -3.91 -5.92 2.17
C SER A 78 -4.90 -6.87 1.52
N ARG A 79 -4.38 -7.94 0.94
CA ARG A 79 -5.17 -9.02 0.32
C ARG A 79 -4.48 -10.35 0.53
N ARG A 80 -5.26 -11.44 0.45
CA ARG A 80 -4.69 -12.77 0.32
C ARG A 80 -4.31 -13.03 -1.12
N LEU A 81 -3.12 -13.53 -1.31
CA LEU A 81 -2.67 -14.01 -2.62
C LEU A 81 -3.36 -15.34 -2.96
N PRO A 82 -3.64 -15.59 -4.24
CA PRO A 82 -4.18 -16.87 -4.69
C PRO A 82 -3.20 -18.02 -4.38
N ALA A 83 -3.74 -19.23 -4.26
CA ALA A 83 -2.92 -20.42 -4.02
C ALA A 83 -1.84 -20.60 -5.11
N PRO A 84 -0.69 -21.24 -4.78
CA PRO A 84 0.34 -21.54 -5.76
C PRO A 84 -0.23 -22.30 -6.96
N GLY A 85 0.11 -21.87 -8.18
CA GLY A 85 -0.39 -22.45 -9.43
C GLY A 85 -1.69 -21.83 -9.96
N SER A 86 -2.23 -20.83 -9.31
CA SER A 86 -3.34 -20.03 -9.83
C SER A 86 -2.87 -19.21 -11.05
N PRO A 87 -3.69 -19.07 -12.12
CA PRO A 87 -3.31 -18.29 -13.30
C PRO A 87 -3.28 -16.77 -13.04
N GLU A 88 -3.74 -16.34 -11.88
CA GLU A 88 -3.84 -14.92 -11.53
C GLU A 88 -2.72 -14.49 -10.56
N GLY A 89 -1.86 -13.57 -11.01
CA GLY A 89 -0.89 -12.87 -10.17
C GLY A 89 0.42 -13.62 -9.91
N HIS A 90 1.29 -12.97 -9.17
CA HIS A 90 2.58 -13.54 -8.78
C HIS A 90 2.38 -14.66 -7.75
N PRO A 91 3.19 -15.73 -7.80
CA PRO A 91 3.14 -16.78 -6.80
C PRO A 91 3.42 -16.19 -5.40
N PRO A 92 2.67 -16.64 -4.37
CA PRO A 92 2.94 -16.21 -3.02
C PRO A 92 4.37 -16.59 -2.60
N PRO A 93 5.07 -15.71 -1.85
CA PRO A 93 6.37 -16.06 -1.31
C PRO A 93 6.22 -17.19 -0.27
N ALA A 94 7.31 -17.93 -0.04
CA ALA A 94 7.34 -18.97 0.98
C ALA A 94 7.00 -18.48 2.40
N SER A 95 7.10 -17.16 2.65
CA SER A 95 6.79 -16.53 3.91
C SER A 95 5.30 -16.40 4.24
N GLY A 96 4.41 -16.58 3.26
CA GLY A 96 2.96 -16.48 3.50
C GLY A 96 2.16 -15.94 2.31
N ASP A 97 0.84 -15.95 2.47
CA ASP A 97 -0.16 -15.61 1.45
C ASP A 97 -0.74 -14.19 1.57
N LEU A 98 -0.25 -13.38 2.51
CA LEU A 98 -0.72 -12.00 2.70
C LEU A 98 0.15 -11.03 1.92
N GLU A 99 -0.48 -10.17 1.13
CA GLU A 99 0.18 -9.09 0.41
C GLU A 99 -0.32 -7.73 0.90
N LEU A 100 0.60 -6.82 1.20
CA LEU A 100 0.31 -5.40 1.30
C LEU A 100 0.35 -4.82 -0.12
N TRP A 101 -0.82 -4.69 -0.77
CA TRP A 101 -0.90 -4.24 -2.17
C TRP A 101 -0.69 -2.73 -2.33
N GLY A 102 -0.77 -1.96 -1.25
CA GLY A 102 -0.53 -0.52 -1.28
C GLY A 102 -0.46 0.09 0.11
N LEU A 103 0.42 1.08 0.27
CA LEU A 103 0.50 1.98 1.42
C LEU A 103 0.96 3.34 0.92
N TYR A 104 0.08 4.32 1.01
CA TYR A 104 0.33 5.66 0.50
C TYR A 104 -0.10 6.72 1.50
N LEU A 105 0.70 7.77 1.60
CA LEU A 105 0.43 8.97 2.38
C LEU A 105 0.79 10.19 1.57
N LEU A 106 -0.05 11.22 1.62
CA LEU A 106 0.30 12.54 1.08
C LEU A 106 1.64 13.00 1.66
N ALA A 107 2.48 13.59 0.83
CA ALA A 107 3.82 14.04 1.23
C ALA A 107 3.82 14.92 2.47
N SER A 108 2.81 15.79 2.61
CA SER A 108 2.60 16.67 3.77
C SER A 108 2.33 15.94 5.10
N HIS A 109 1.97 14.65 5.06
CA HIS A 109 1.63 13.84 6.24
C HIS A 109 2.63 12.68 6.47
N GLN A 110 3.70 12.65 5.71
CA GLN A 110 4.78 11.68 5.89
C GLN A 110 5.70 12.13 7.04
N GLY A 111 6.34 11.17 7.71
CA GLY A 111 7.21 11.47 8.87
C GLY A 111 6.47 11.68 10.20
N LEU A 112 5.14 11.64 10.21
CA LEU A 112 4.30 11.84 11.40
C LEU A 112 3.87 10.51 12.08
N GLY A 113 4.48 9.38 11.73
CA GLY A 113 4.15 8.06 12.30
C GLY A 113 2.95 7.34 11.64
N LEU A 114 2.14 8.03 10.83
CA LEU A 114 0.94 7.45 10.20
C LEU A 114 1.22 6.21 9.34
N GLY A 115 2.37 6.16 8.66
CA GLY A 115 2.75 5.00 7.85
C GLY A 115 2.89 3.71 8.67
N GLY A 116 3.49 3.81 9.86
CA GLY A 116 3.60 2.68 10.79
C GLY A 116 2.24 2.24 11.30
N LEU A 117 1.36 3.17 11.66
CA LEU A 117 -0.01 2.87 12.11
C LEU A 117 -0.85 2.21 11.00
N LEU A 118 -0.73 2.68 9.75
CA LEU A 118 -1.39 2.06 8.60
C LEU A 118 -0.87 0.64 8.34
N LEU A 119 0.44 0.44 8.40
CA LEU A 119 1.05 -0.87 8.23
C LEU A 119 0.58 -1.84 9.30
N ASP A 120 0.59 -1.42 10.57
CA ASP A 120 0.12 -2.24 11.69
C ASP A 120 -1.37 -2.58 11.54
N ALA A 121 -2.21 -1.63 11.17
CA ALA A 121 -3.62 -1.85 10.94
C ALA A 121 -3.87 -2.86 9.79
N ALA A 122 -3.13 -2.75 8.67
CA ALA A 122 -3.33 -3.57 7.48
C ALA A 122 -2.82 -5.01 7.64
N ILE A 123 -1.65 -5.20 8.26
CA ILE A 123 -1.01 -6.52 8.34
C ILE A 123 -0.61 -6.95 9.76
N GLY A 124 -0.58 -6.06 10.74
CA GLY A 124 -0.19 -6.37 12.13
C GLY A 124 1.15 -7.08 12.21
N SER A 125 1.22 -8.13 13.02
CA SER A 125 2.42 -8.98 13.18
C SER A 125 2.49 -10.14 12.18
N ARG A 126 1.56 -10.24 11.21
CA ARG A 126 1.49 -11.34 10.24
C ARG A 126 2.69 -11.33 9.29
N ALA A 127 3.05 -12.51 8.79
CA ALA A 127 3.92 -12.62 7.63
C ALA A 127 3.25 -11.93 6.43
N ALA A 128 4.02 -11.20 5.65
CA ALA A 128 3.48 -10.48 4.50
C ALA A 128 4.54 -10.22 3.43
N SER A 129 4.09 -10.01 2.22
CA SER A 129 4.90 -9.52 1.10
C SER A 129 4.37 -8.21 0.56
N LEU A 130 5.18 -7.52 -0.22
CA LEU A 130 4.82 -6.35 -0.99
C LEU A 130 5.72 -6.22 -2.21
N TRP A 131 5.24 -5.48 -3.22
CA TRP A 131 6.05 -5.03 -4.32
C TRP A 131 6.32 -3.52 -4.19
N VAL A 132 7.50 -3.10 -4.54
CA VAL A 132 7.92 -1.70 -4.46
C VAL A 132 8.84 -1.35 -5.63
N ALA A 133 8.63 -0.18 -6.24
CA ALA A 133 9.51 0.30 -7.29
C ALA A 133 10.96 0.28 -6.82
N ALA A 134 11.86 -0.34 -7.61
CA ALA A 134 13.26 -0.54 -7.25
C ALA A 134 13.99 0.80 -6.98
N ALA A 135 13.59 1.87 -7.65
CA ALA A 135 14.12 3.22 -7.45
C ALA A 135 13.56 3.95 -6.22
N ASN A 136 12.51 3.42 -5.56
CA ASN A 136 11.89 4.07 -4.40
C ASN A 136 12.64 3.76 -3.10
N SER A 137 13.85 4.31 -2.97
CA SER A 137 14.71 4.12 -1.79
C SER A 137 14.05 4.52 -0.47
N ARG A 138 13.17 5.52 -0.50
CA ARG A 138 12.40 5.97 0.66
C ARG A 138 11.44 4.89 1.17
N ALA A 139 10.62 4.31 0.29
CA ALA A 139 9.69 3.25 0.65
C ALA A 139 10.46 1.99 1.10
N ILE A 140 11.52 1.60 0.38
CA ILE A 140 12.38 0.49 0.74
C ILE A 140 12.97 0.69 2.15
N GLY A 141 13.48 1.89 2.45
CA GLY A 141 14.00 2.24 3.77
C GLY A 141 12.92 2.21 4.86
N PHE A 142 11.69 2.63 4.53
CA PHE A 142 10.54 2.52 5.43
C PHE A 142 10.24 1.04 5.73
N TYR A 143 10.05 0.20 4.73
CA TYR A 143 9.70 -1.20 4.92
C TYR A 143 10.80 -1.98 5.66
N ARG A 144 12.07 -1.68 5.41
CA ARG A 144 13.20 -2.29 6.17
C ARG A 144 13.09 -2.05 7.68
N ARG A 145 12.68 -0.85 8.13
CA ARG A 145 12.47 -0.55 9.55
C ARG A 145 11.36 -1.39 10.19
N PHE A 146 10.43 -1.91 9.37
CA PHE A 146 9.35 -2.80 9.82
C PHE A 146 9.61 -4.28 9.54
N GLY A 147 10.86 -4.65 9.31
CA GLY A 147 11.31 -6.04 9.20
C GLY A 147 11.16 -6.68 7.83
N PHE A 148 10.86 -5.90 6.79
CA PHE A 148 10.86 -6.39 5.41
C PHE A 148 12.27 -6.41 4.84
N ALA A 149 12.57 -7.45 4.04
CA ALA A 149 13.78 -7.58 3.26
C ALA A 149 13.47 -8.07 1.85
N PRO A 150 14.24 -7.66 0.83
CA PRO A 150 14.13 -8.25 -0.51
C PRO A 150 14.33 -9.76 -0.45
N ASP A 151 13.54 -10.53 -1.20
CA ASP A 151 13.69 -11.98 -1.32
C ASP A 151 14.30 -12.43 -2.64
N GLY A 152 14.71 -11.47 -3.48
CA GLY A 152 15.34 -11.70 -4.78
C GLY A 152 14.37 -11.79 -5.94
N ALA A 153 13.05 -11.71 -5.72
CA ALA A 153 12.09 -11.62 -6.80
C ALA A 153 12.03 -10.20 -7.35
N GLU A 154 12.05 -10.10 -8.68
CA GLU A 154 11.99 -8.84 -9.44
C GLU A 154 10.90 -8.96 -10.50
N ASP A 155 10.29 -7.84 -10.86
CA ASP A 155 9.32 -7.73 -11.96
C ASP A 155 9.44 -6.39 -12.66
N VAL A 156 8.83 -6.30 -13.82
CA VAL A 156 8.77 -5.08 -14.62
C VAL A 156 7.33 -4.81 -15.01
N LEU A 157 6.80 -3.69 -14.59
CA LEU A 157 5.45 -3.25 -14.92
C LEU A 157 5.43 -2.62 -16.31
N ALA A 158 5.16 -3.41 -17.35
CA ALA A 158 5.16 -2.94 -18.73
C ALA A 158 4.14 -1.81 -18.97
N GLU A 159 2.97 -1.89 -18.33
CA GLU A 159 1.92 -0.86 -18.40
C GLU A 159 2.28 0.43 -17.66
N TRP A 160 3.39 0.45 -16.89
CA TRP A 160 3.91 1.61 -16.17
C TRP A 160 5.30 2.00 -16.68
N GLU A 161 5.42 2.13 -18.00
CA GLU A 161 6.66 2.52 -18.68
C GLU A 161 7.86 1.64 -18.31
N ASP A 162 7.62 0.32 -18.21
CA ASP A 162 8.61 -0.68 -17.81
C ASP A 162 9.25 -0.39 -16.43
N LEU A 163 8.43 0.07 -15.47
CA LEU A 163 8.90 0.37 -14.12
C LEU A 163 9.40 -0.89 -13.41
N PRO A 164 10.68 -0.96 -13.02
CA PRO A 164 11.21 -2.11 -12.30
C PRO A 164 10.71 -2.13 -10.86
N GLU A 165 10.29 -3.30 -10.37
CA GLU A 165 9.89 -3.54 -8.99
C GLU A 165 10.67 -4.67 -8.36
N ILE A 166 10.86 -4.60 -7.05
CA ILE A 166 11.39 -5.67 -6.22
C ILE A 166 10.34 -6.13 -5.23
N ARG A 167 10.33 -7.44 -4.94
CA ARG A 167 9.51 -7.96 -3.87
C ARG A 167 10.26 -7.87 -2.54
N MET A 168 9.55 -7.42 -1.51
CA MET A 168 10.04 -7.47 -0.14
C MET A 168 9.11 -8.35 0.70
N VAL A 169 9.70 -9.13 1.60
CA VAL A 169 8.99 -10.07 2.47
C VAL A 169 9.33 -9.82 3.93
N ARG A 170 8.36 -10.07 4.80
CA ARG A 170 8.53 -10.05 6.25
C ARG A 170 7.97 -11.34 6.84
N PRO A 171 8.75 -12.09 7.65
CA PRO A 171 8.21 -13.22 8.40
C PRO A 171 7.23 -12.74 9.48
N ALA A 172 6.40 -13.65 10.00
CA ALA A 172 5.55 -13.35 11.14
C ALA A 172 6.42 -12.91 12.33
N GLN A 173 6.05 -11.78 12.92
CA GLN A 173 6.74 -11.29 14.13
C GLN A 173 6.15 -12.03 15.33
N GLY A 174 7.00 -12.75 16.08
CA GLY A 174 6.58 -13.38 17.33
C GLY A 174 6.02 -12.31 18.29
N ARG A 175 4.89 -12.61 18.95
CA ARG A 175 4.45 -11.77 20.08
C ARG A 175 5.59 -11.64 21.06
N PRO A 176 5.91 -10.42 21.57
CA PRO A 176 6.83 -10.30 22.70
C PRO A 176 6.32 -11.23 23.80
N ARG A 177 7.18 -12.13 24.28
CA ARG A 177 6.83 -12.98 25.44
C ARG A 177 6.61 -12.01 26.60
N SER A 178 5.38 -11.97 27.10
CA SER A 178 5.09 -11.28 28.35
C SER A 178 5.94 -11.97 29.44
N THR A 179 6.93 -11.27 29.95
CA THR A 179 7.66 -11.61 31.18
C THR A 179 6.86 -11.13 32.36
#